data_cf2ad6269c9845b6778556a4fdebcfe9
#
_entry.id   cf2ad6269c9845b6778556a4fdebcfe9
#
_cell.length_a   1.000
_cell.length_b   1.000
_cell.length_c   1.000
_cell.angle_alpha   90.00
_cell.angle_beta   90.00
_cell.angle_gamma   90.00
#
_symmetry.space_group_name_H-M   'P 1'
#
loop_
_entity.id
_entity.type
_entity.pdbx_description
1 polymer ?
#
loop_
_entity_poly.entity_id
_entity_poly.type
_entity_poly.pdbx_seq_one_letter_code
_entity_poly.pdbx_strand_id
1 'polypeptide(L)'
;KEISDKIHQLRDVRFINPDFDVRTTFDRVDFTRIMIEQFKISAETVEAFFAHLREMNYYDNDPRTTRELFEQFFPGRPDVQRLLLEPIAYANGSTLEDPAITFGIVFSNFMSKGVFIFQGGTDTMINIMTAEMKANGVDIRRNVLVEKVVVEKDSAGVRRVVGVKLRGTRLGEEAEVACATVISNANIKDTVLKLSDASSFDAEFLAQAKAVRVNTSSCQVYMGIREGESIPMIGDLVFTSEAKPFSSHELTDFHTTSRTYSVYYPDTRPHTKTPRYGVVTSINQRWEDWADLSEADYQTHKNRVIEESLVGLEKFIPDIRQKVNHLEAATPRTVNRYVRHIGGTSFGTKFEGLKVSMGLPEQVAGLYHAGSVGIIMSGWLGTINYGVIVSAKADSYLRDPLAKPLGEAEASAGV
;
A
#
# COMPACT_ATOMS: atom_id res chain seq x y z
N LYS A 1 7.62 -17.60 15.32
CA LYS A 1 8.42 -18.69 14.73
C LYS A 1 7.74 -19.25 13.47
N GLU A 2 6.47 -19.65 13.52
CA GLU A 2 5.75 -20.19 12.33
C GLU A 2 5.66 -19.24 11.13
N ILE A 3 5.62 -17.94 11.36
CA ILE A 3 5.56 -16.92 10.31
C ILE A 3 6.94 -16.68 9.71
N SER A 4 7.97 -16.51 10.55
CA SER A 4 9.33 -16.20 10.09
C SER A 4 9.94 -17.29 9.20
N ASP A 5 9.62 -18.55 9.49
CA ASP A 5 10.15 -19.70 8.74
C ASP A 5 9.54 -19.81 7.31
N LYS A 6 8.50 -19.03 7.02
CA LYS A 6 7.78 -19.00 5.73
C LYS A 6 8.08 -17.76 4.88
N ILE A 7 8.96 -16.89 5.35
CA ILE A 7 9.33 -15.66 4.65
C ILE A 7 10.56 -15.93 3.77
N HIS A 8 10.45 -15.63 2.48
CA HIS A 8 11.52 -15.78 1.50
C HIS A 8 11.84 -14.43 0.87
N GLN A 9 13.13 -14.08 0.83
CA GLN A 9 13.59 -12.85 0.20
C GLN A 9 13.65 -13.03 -1.33
N LEU A 10 13.06 -12.08 -2.06
CA LEU A 10 13.26 -11.94 -3.49
C LEU A 10 14.58 -11.20 -3.73
N ARG A 11 15.39 -11.68 -4.68
CA ARG A 11 16.73 -11.15 -4.94
C ARG A 11 17.01 -10.84 -6.41
N ASP A 12 16.06 -11.08 -7.30
CA ASP A 12 16.19 -10.76 -8.71
C ASP A 12 15.14 -9.71 -9.10
N VAL A 13 15.48 -8.46 -8.82
CA VAL A 13 14.68 -7.28 -9.19
C VAL A 13 15.34 -6.60 -10.38
N ARG A 14 14.57 -6.25 -11.39
CA ARG A 14 15.06 -5.64 -12.62
C ARG A 14 14.30 -4.37 -12.98
N PHE A 15 15.03 -3.33 -13.33
CA PHE A 15 14.51 -2.05 -13.83
C PHE A 15 14.92 -1.87 -15.28
N ILE A 16 13.94 -1.72 -16.17
CA ILE A 16 14.17 -1.55 -17.61
C ILE A 16 13.41 -0.34 -18.12
N ASN A 17 14.13 0.60 -18.62
CA ASN A 17 13.58 1.82 -19.22
C ASN A 17 14.57 2.39 -20.27
N PRO A 18 14.23 3.48 -20.99
CA PRO A 18 15.11 4.04 -22.00
C PRO A 18 16.47 4.53 -21.51
N ASP A 19 16.63 4.76 -20.21
CA ASP A 19 17.86 5.30 -19.63
C ASP A 19 18.80 4.20 -19.14
N PHE A 20 18.25 3.05 -18.68
CA PHE A 20 19.06 1.94 -18.16
C PHE A 20 18.30 0.59 -18.13
N ASP A 21 19.09 -0.49 -18.04
CA ASP A 21 18.66 -1.84 -17.69
C ASP A 21 19.52 -2.32 -16.52
N VAL A 22 18.90 -2.37 -15.32
CA VAL A 22 19.60 -2.66 -14.05
C VAL A 22 18.98 -3.86 -13.37
N ARG A 23 19.81 -4.83 -12.98
CA ARG A 23 19.44 -5.92 -12.06
C ARG A 23 20.03 -5.68 -10.68
N THR A 24 19.25 -5.97 -9.64
CA THR A 24 19.62 -5.71 -8.26
C THR A 24 19.01 -6.73 -7.31
N THR A 25 19.71 -7.02 -6.21
CA THR A 25 19.16 -7.75 -5.06
C THR A 25 18.22 -6.89 -4.22
N PHE A 26 18.07 -5.63 -4.59
CA PHE A 26 17.23 -4.64 -3.93
C PHE A 26 17.55 -4.46 -2.44
N ASP A 27 18.83 -4.41 -2.13
CA ASP A 27 19.37 -4.05 -0.81
C ASP A 27 20.35 -2.89 -0.92
N ARG A 28 20.69 -2.30 0.23
CA ARG A 28 21.55 -1.13 0.30
C ARG A 28 22.94 -1.38 -0.31
N VAL A 29 23.52 -2.55 -0.09
CA VAL A 29 24.89 -2.85 -0.54
C VAL A 29 24.93 -2.84 -2.07
N ASP A 30 23.98 -3.55 -2.68
CA ASP A 30 23.92 -3.65 -4.14
C ASP A 30 23.49 -2.32 -4.79
N PHE A 31 22.54 -1.59 -4.20
CA PHE A 31 22.18 -0.26 -4.70
C PHE A 31 23.33 0.74 -4.61
N THR A 32 24.11 0.71 -3.52
CA THR A 32 25.34 1.52 -3.40
C THR A 32 26.32 1.19 -4.54
N ARG A 33 26.57 -0.08 -4.80
CA ARG A 33 27.42 -0.54 -5.89
C ARG A 33 26.91 -0.03 -7.26
N ILE A 34 25.63 -0.20 -7.54
CA ILE A 34 25.00 0.26 -8.80
C ILE A 34 25.15 1.77 -8.97
N MET A 35 24.85 2.56 -7.96
CA MET A 35 24.97 4.02 -8.00
C MET A 35 26.41 4.47 -8.29
N ILE A 36 27.39 3.82 -7.70
CA ILE A 36 28.81 4.13 -7.90
C ILE A 36 29.28 3.64 -9.26
N GLU A 37 29.08 2.35 -9.58
CA GLU A 37 29.70 1.72 -10.74
C GLU A 37 28.97 2.03 -12.04
N GLN A 38 27.62 2.06 -12.05
CA GLN A 38 26.84 2.27 -13.27
C GLN A 38 26.48 3.75 -13.45
N PHE A 39 26.00 4.41 -12.39
CA PHE A 39 25.57 5.82 -12.45
C PHE A 39 26.70 6.82 -12.17
N LYS A 40 27.91 6.36 -11.81
CA LYS A 40 29.10 7.21 -11.58
C LYS A 40 28.89 8.27 -10.50
N ILE A 41 28.10 7.97 -9.48
CA ILE A 41 27.96 8.81 -8.29
C ILE A 41 29.13 8.54 -7.35
N SER A 42 29.67 9.56 -6.70
CA SER A 42 30.75 9.37 -5.74
C SER A 42 30.28 8.55 -4.52
N ALA A 43 31.15 7.71 -3.97
CA ALA A 43 30.84 6.91 -2.79
C ALA A 43 30.44 7.80 -1.60
N GLU A 44 31.06 8.97 -1.47
CA GLU A 44 30.76 9.96 -0.44
C GLU A 44 29.33 10.48 -0.56
N THR A 45 28.87 10.83 -1.77
CA THR A 45 27.51 11.30 -2.02
C THR A 45 26.48 10.21 -1.73
N VAL A 46 26.74 8.96 -2.15
CA VAL A 46 25.84 7.83 -1.90
C VAL A 46 25.71 7.56 -0.40
N GLU A 47 26.83 7.56 0.34
CA GLU A 47 26.79 7.35 1.79
C GLU A 47 26.07 8.49 2.52
N ALA A 48 26.33 9.75 2.14
CA ALA A 48 25.64 10.91 2.70
C ALA A 48 24.13 10.86 2.45
N PHE A 49 23.71 10.44 1.25
CA PHE A 49 22.29 10.25 0.93
C PHE A 49 21.65 9.18 1.82
N PHE A 50 22.23 8.00 1.91
CA PHE A 50 21.68 6.93 2.77
C PHE A 50 21.73 7.29 4.26
N ALA A 51 22.74 8.03 4.72
CA ALA A 51 22.80 8.54 6.09
C ALA A 51 21.63 9.48 6.36
N HIS A 52 21.42 10.45 5.48
CA HIS A 52 20.31 11.39 5.58
C HIS A 52 18.94 10.68 5.64
N LEU A 53 18.70 9.67 4.78
CA LEU A 53 17.44 8.93 4.81
C LEU A 53 17.21 8.17 6.13
N ARG A 54 18.26 7.67 6.77
CA ARG A 54 18.16 6.97 8.07
C ARG A 54 17.78 7.87 9.23
N GLU A 55 18.11 9.16 9.13
CA GLU A 55 17.82 10.16 10.15
C GLU A 55 16.38 10.70 10.06
N MET A 56 15.71 10.48 8.93
CA MET A 56 14.34 10.93 8.74
C MET A 56 13.37 10.22 9.68
N ASN A 57 12.54 11.00 10.37
CA ASN A 57 11.52 10.52 11.27
C ASN A 57 10.16 11.08 10.83
N TYR A 58 9.10 10.27 10.87
CA TYR A 58 7.75 10.69 10.47
C TYR A 58 7.13 11.78 11.34
N TYR A 59 7.72 12.06 12.50
CA TYR A 59 7.36 13.22 13.33
C TYR A 59 8.03 14.53 12.87
N ASP A 60 9.02 14.45 11.99
CA ASP A 60 9.71 15.63 11.51
C ASP A 60 8.79 16.46 10.62
N ASN A 61 8.78 17.75 10.84
CA ASN A 61 8.06 18.70 9.99
C ASN A 61 8.98 19.16 8.83
N ASP A 62 9.36 18.22 7.95
CA ASP A 62 10.16 18.52 6.77
C ASP A 62 9.24 18.91 5.60
N PRO A 63 9.24 20.18 5.16
CA PRO A 63 8.37 20.65 4.09
C PRO A 63 8.87 20.28 2.69
N ARG A 64 10.08 19.70 2.56
CA ARG A 64 10.69 19.42 1.26
C ARG A 64 9.90 18.37 0.50
N THR A 65 9.89 18.54 -0.82
CA THR A 65 9.43 17.52 -1.77
C THR A 65 10.52 16.48 -2.04
N THR A 66 10.12 15.34 -2.57
CA THR A 66 11.08 14.31 -3.04
C THR A 66 12.01 14.86 -4.11
N ARG A 67 11.52 15.76 -4.98
CA ARG A 67 12.35 16.47 -5.97
C ARG A 67 13.46 17.27 -5.32
N GLU A 68 13.12 18.09 -4.33
CA GLU A 68 14.11 18.93 -3.62
C GLU A 68 15.15 18.07 -2.88
N LEU A 69 14.72 16.95 -2.30
CA LEU A 69 15.64 15.98 -1.71
C LEU A 69 16.62 15.41 -2.76
N PHE A 70 16.12 15.02 -3.93
CA PHE A 70 16.98 14.46 -4.98
C PHE A 70 17.91 15.49 -5.58
N GLU A 71 17.45 16.73 -5.80
CA GLU A 71 18.30 17.80 -6.30
C GLU A 71 19.42 18.19 -5.30
N GLN A 72 19.20 18.00 -4.01
CA GLN A 72 20.23 18.23 -3.00
C GLN A 72 21.43 17.28 -3.14
N PHE A 73 21.19 16.01 -3.45
CA PHE A 73 22.22 14.98 -3.53
C PHE A 73 22.66 14.65 -4.97
N PHE A 74 21.75 14.79 -5.93
CA PHE A 74 21.93 14.37 -7.33
C PHE A 74 21.47 15.47 -8.29
N PRO A 75 22.05 16.69 -8.24
CA PRO A 75 21.62 17.81 -9.06
C PRO A 75 21.78 17.48 -10.56
N GLY A 76 20.72 17.73 -11.32
CA GLY A 76 20.71 17.52 -12.77
C GLY A 76 20.86 16.05 -13.21
N ARG A 77 20.50 15.06 -12.34
CA ARG A 77 20.62 13.64 -12.64
C ARG A 77 19.24 12.95 -12.69
N PRO A 78 18.45 13.18 -13.77
CA PRO A 78 17.13 12.57 -13.92
C PRO A 78 17.18 11.03 -14.00
N ASP A 79 18.27 10.45 -14.48
CA ASP A 79 18.53 9.01 -14.47
C ASP A 79 18.59 8.43 -13.06
N VAL A 80 19.27 9.09 -12.14
CA VAL A 80 19.35 8.70 -10.72
C VAL A 80 18.01 8.92 -10.03
N GLN A 81 17.35 10.05 -10.29
CA GLN A 81 16.00 10.31 -9.76
C GLN A 81 15.03 9.23 -10.19
N ARG A 82 15.10 8.77 -11.44
CA ARG A 82 14.30 7.68 -11.97
C ARG A 82 14.59 6.37 -11.25
N LEU A 83 15.86 5.99 -11.11
CA LEU A 83 16.28 4.77 -10.41
C LEU A 83 15.75 4.73 -8.97
N LEU A 84 15.77 5.86 -8.27
CA LEU A 84 15.36 5.94 -6.87
C LEU A 84 13.83 6.00 -6.71
N LEU A 85 13.14 6.72 -7.59
CA LEU A 85 11.70 6.93 -7.45
C LEU A 85 10.85 5.78 -8.01
N GLU A 86 11.22 5.17 -9.13
CA GLU A 86 10.41 4.14 -9.79
C GLU A 86 9.93 3.04 -8.84
N PRO A 87 10.78 2.44 -7.95
CA PRO A 87 10.32 1.41 -7.03
C PRO A 87 9.20 1.87 -6.10
N ILE A 88 9.29 3.12 -5.65
CA ILE A 88 8.32 3.71 -4.72
C ILE A 88 7.05 4.13 -5.48
N ALA A 89 7.20 4.74 -6.66
CA ALA A 89 6.08 5.13 -7.51
C ALA A 89 5.25 3.92 -7.95
N TYR A 90 5.87 2.82 -8.33
CA TYR A 90 5.19 1.57 -8.66
C TYR A 90 4.42 0.99 -7.48
N ALA A 91 4.99 1.09 -6.29
CA ALA A 91 4.36 0.55 -5.09
C ALA A 91 3.10 1.34 -4.69
N ASN A 92 3.03 2.65 -4.99
CA ASN A 92 2.01 3.51 -4.37
C ASN A 92 1.60 4.76 -5.16
N GLY A 93 2.12 4.95 -6.36
CA GLY A 93 1.86 6.14 -7.17
C GLY A 93 2.44 7.44 -6.59
N SER A 94 3.55 7.37 -5.82
CA SER A 94 4.26 8.57 -5.39
C SER A 94 4.89 9.30 -6.56
N THR A 95 4.91 10.63 -6.47
CA THR A 95 5.52 11.53 -7.45
C THR A 95 6.67 12.30 -6.82
N LEU A 96 7.42 13.02 -7.65
CA LEU A 96 8.49 13.90 -7.17
C LEU A 96 7.98 15.08 -6.31
N GLU A 97 6.71 15.41 -6.40
CA GLU A 97 6.05 16.48 -5.65
C GLU A 97 5.50 16.01 -4.28
N ASP A 98 5.51 14.71 -4.01
CA ASP A 98 5.13 14.18 -2.69
C ASP A 98 6.22 14.50 -1.64
N PRO A 99 5.86 14.55 -0.35
CA PRO A 99 6.81 14.87 0.72
C PRO A 99 8.05 13.96 0.74
N ALA A 100 9.24 14.52 0.87
CA ALA A 100 10.52 13.82 0.93
C ALA A 100 10.54 12.72 2.01
N ILE A 101 9.90 13.00 3.14
CA ILE A 101 9.80 12.05 4.27
C ILE A 101 9.09 10.76 3.88
N THR A 102 8.07 10.83 3.02
CA THR A 102 7.36 9.64 2.53
C THR A 102 8.29 8.74 1.73
N PHE A 103 9.06 9.33 0.80
CA PHE A 103 10.08 8.60 0.05
C PHE A 103 11.15 8.02 0.98
N GLY A 104 11.74 8.85 1.84
CA GLY A 104 12.88 8.49 2.67
C GLY A 104 12.61 7.31 3.59
N ILE A 105 11.48 7.31 4.30
CA ILE A 105 11.12 6.23 5.21
C ILE A 105 10.84 4.92 4.45
N VAL A 106 10.07 4.97 3.36
CA VAL A 106 9.71 3.77 2.59
C VAL A 106 10.95 3.19 1.91
N PHE A 107 11.75 4.03 1.26
CA PHE A 107 12.96 3.59 0.58
C PHE A 107 14.01 3.04 1.56
N SER A 108 14.21 3.69 2.71
CA SER A 108 15.08 3.18 3.78
C SER A 108 14.66 1.79 4.26
N ASN A 109 13.36 1.56 4.43
CA ASN A 109 12.84 0.25 4.84
C ASN A 109 13.13 -0.82 3.78
N PHE A 110 12.90 -0.53 2.50
CA PHE A 110 13.26 -1.46 1.42
C PHE A 110 14.75 -1.76 1.40
N MET A 111 15.60 -0.74 1.49
CA MET A 111 17.06 -0.91 1.44
C MET A 111 17.63 -1.64 2.65
N SER A 112 17.01 -1.51 3.83
CA SER A 112 17.48 -2.16 5.06
C SER A 112 16.96 -3.57 5.27
N LYS A 113 15.78 -3.88 4.73
CA LYS A 113 15.09 -5.16 4.97
C LYS A 113 15.01 -6.04 3.72
N GLY A 114 14.98 -5.44 2.52
CA GLY A 114 14.73 -6.13 1.27
C GLY A 114 13.25 -6.34 0.97
N VAL A 115 12.97 -7.05 -0.12
CA VAL A 115 11.62 -7.42 -0.55
C VAL A 115 11.40 -8.92 -0.28
N PHE A 116 10.28 -9.23 0.32
CA PHE A 116 9.97 -10.58 0.77
C PHE A 116 8.62 -11.05 0.26
N ILE A 117 8.49 -12.36 0.13
CA ILE A 117 7.22 -13.05 -0.10
C ILE A 117 6.95 -14.04 1.03
N PHE A 118 5.72 -14.50 1.09
CA PHE A 118 5.29 -15.52 2.03
C PHE A 118 5.09 -16.85 1.31
N GLN A 119 5.69 -17.92 1.82
CA GLN A 119 5.54 -19.26 1.26
C GLN A 119 4.06 -19.69 1.25
N GLY A 120 3.57 -20.11 0.10
CA GLY A 120 2.17 -20.43 -0.10
C GLY A 120 1.27 -19.22 -0.32
N GLY A 121 1.87 -18.03 -0.50
CA GLY A 121 1.15 -16.78 -0.77
C GLY A 121 0.52 -16.15 0.47
N THR A 122 -0.11 -14.99 0.26
CA THR A 122 -0.76 -14.22 1.32
C THR A 122 -1.90 -14.96 2.02
N ASP A 123 -2.57 -15.89 1.33
CA ASP A 123 -3.63 -16.73 1.92
C ASP A 123 -3.13 -17.56 3.09
N THR A 124 -1.89 -18.08 3.01
CA THR A 124 -1.30 -18.83 4.11
C THR A 124 -1.13 -17.96 5.35
N MET A 125 -0.66 -16.73 5.19
CA MET A 125 -0.54 -15.78 6.29
C MET A 125 -1.90 -15.40 6.89
N ILE A 126 -2.89 -15.09 6.03
CA ILE A 126 -4.26 -14.79 6.46
C ILE A 126 -4.87 -15.96 7.24
N ASN A 127 -4.64 -17.20 6.80
CA ASN A 127 -5.15 -18.38 7.47
C ASN A 127 -4.51 -18.60 8.83
N ILE A 128 -3.20 -18.38 8.99
CA ILE A 128 -2.50 -18.42 10.27
C ILE A 128 -3.07 -17.35 11.23
N MET A 129 -3.17 -16.10 10.77
CA MET A 129 -3.74 -15.01 11.59
C MET A 129 -5.20 -15.29 11.97
N THR A 130 -6.00 -15.82 11.05
CA THR A 130 -7.41 -16.18 11.30
C THR A 130 -7.53 -17.29 12.33
N ALA A 131 -6.65 -18.30 12.29
CA ALA A 131 -6.64 -19.38 13.27
C ALA A 131 -6.29 -18.85 14.66
N GLU A 132 -5.30 -17.97 14.76
CA GLU A 132 -4.90 -17.33 16.02
C GLU A 132 -6.03 -16.48 16.61
N MET A 133 -6.68 -15.65 15.78
CA MET A 133 -7.83 -14.86 16.21
C MET A 133 -8.95 -15.75 16.78
N LYS A 134 -9.29 -16.84 16.10
CA LYS A 134 -10.31 -17.78 16.58
C LYS A 134 -9.93 -18.48 17.88
N ALA A 135 -8.65 -18.88 18.01
CA ALA A 135 -8.13 -19.49 19.24
C ALA A 135 -8.23 -18.54 20.45
N ASN A 136 -8.18 -17.23 20.20
CA ASN A 136 -8.35 -16.19 21.20
C ASN A 136 -9.81 -15.70 21.33
N GLY A 137 -10.80 -16.41 20.82
CA GLY A 137 -12.22 -16.14 21.01
C GLY A 137 -12.78 -15.00 20.13
N VAL A 138 -12.07 -14.59 19.09
CA VAL A 138 -12.56 -13.55 18.17
C VAL A 138 -13.68 -14.09 17.28
N ASP A 139 -14.84 -13.42 17.28
CA ASP A 139 -15.96 -13.70 16.37
C ASP A 139 -15.73 -13.00 15.03
N ILE A 140 -15.46 -13.78 13.99
CA ILE A 140 -15.20 -13.28 12.65
C ILE A 140 -16.46 -13.40 11.78
N ARG A 141 -17.09 -12.27 11.49
CA ARG A 141 -18.31 -12.21 10.68
C ARG A 141 -17.99 -11.73 9.27
N ARG A 142 -18.43 -12.50 8.28
CA ARG A 142 -18.33 -12.17 6.85
C ARG A 142 -19.70 -11.78 6.29
N ASN A 143 -19.69 -11.08 5.16
CA ASN A 143 -20.92 -10.58 4.51
C ASN A 143 -21.75 -9.66 5.41
N VAL A 144 -21.08 -8.92 6.28
CA VAL A 144 -21.66 -7.90 7.14
C VAL A 144 -20.96 -6.57 6.88
N LEU A 145 -21.74 -5.56 6.61
CA LEU A 145 -21.29 -4.19 6.40
C LEU A 145 -21.50 -3.38 7.68
N VAL A 146 -20.46 -2.73 8.18
CA VAL A 146 -20.61 -1.68 9.18
C VAL A 146 -21.10 -0.42 8.46
N GLU A 147 -22.28 0.06 8.81
CA GLU A 147 -22.88 1.24 8.20
C GLU A 147 -22.65 2.51 9.03
N LYS A 148 -22.54 2.34 10.37
CA LYS A 148 -22.39 3.47 11.27
C LYS A 148 -21.63 3.09 12.54
N VAL A 149 -20.75 3.98 12.99
CA VAL A 149 -20.21 4.02 14.34
C VAL A 149 -21.14 4.86 15.20
N VAL A 150 -21.63 4.29 16.29
CA VAL A 150 -22.54 4.98 17.20
C VAL A 150 -21.73 5.67 18.28
N VAL A 151 -21.90 7.00 18.37
CA VAL A 151 -21.18 7.86 19.32
C VAL A 151 -22.20 8.60 20.18
N GLU A 152 -22.00 8.57 21.50
CA GLU A 152 -22.81 9.32 22.47
C GLU A 152 -21.92 10.24 23.31
N LYS A 153 -22.54 11.23 23.94
CA LYS A 153 -21.87 12.06 24.96
C LYS A 153 -22.17 11.48 26.34
N ASP A 154 -21.12 11.28 27.11
CA ASP A 154 -21.27 10.91 28.51
C ASP A 154 -21.73 12.11 29.36
N SER A 155 -21.93 11.87 30.66
CA SER A 155 -22.37 12.91 31.62
C SER A 155 -21.38 14.07 31.75
N ALA A 156 -20.13 13.91 31.39
CA ALA A 156 -19.11 14.94 31.33
C ALA A 156 -19.04 15.66 29.96
N GLY A 157 -19.89 15.27 29.01
CA GLY A 157 -19.92 15.79 27.66
C GLY A 157 -18.86 15.22 26.71
N VAL A 158 -18.12 14.20 27.16
CA VAL A 158 -17.10 13.52 26.34
C VAL A 158 -17.78 12.62 25.32
N ARG A 159 -17.42 12.75 24.04
CA ARG A 159 -17.90 11.89 22.96
C ARG A 159 -17.23 10.51 23.06
N ARG A 160 -18.03 9.44 23.12
CA ARG A 160 -17.54 8.04 23.24
C ARG A 160 -18.22 7.12 22.25
N VAL A 161 -17.49 6.14 21.76
CA VAL A 161 -18.09 5.01 21.06
C VAL A 161 -18.95 4.22 22.02
N VAL A 162 -20.16 3.85 21.58
CA VAL A 162 -21.08 2.97 22.31
C VAL A 162 -21.47 1.74 21.51
N GLY A 163 -21.22 1.72 20.20
CA GLY A 163 -21.55 0.58 19.34
C GLY A 163 -21.34 0.83 17.86
N VAL A 164 -21.79 -0.14 17.06
CA VAL A 164 -21.81 -0.08 15.59
C VAL A 164 -23.14 -0.60 15.05
N LYS A 165 -23.64 0.00 13.97
CA LYS A 165 -24.77 -0.52 13.21
C LYS A 165 -24.27 -1.32 12.03
N LEU A 166 -24.87 -2.48 11.82
CA LEU A 166 -24.48 -3.49 10.87
C LEU A 166 -25.63 -3.80 9.90
N ARG A 167 -25.29 -4.15 8.66
CA ARG A 167 -26.23 -4.72 7.71
C ARG A 167 -25.63 -5.95 7.03
N GLY A 168 -26.40 -7.03 6.99
CA GLY A 168 -26.07 -8.22 6.22
C GLY A 168 -26.10 -7.92 4.71
N THR A 169 -24.99 -8.18 4.00
CA THR A 169 -24.86 -7.84 2.57
C THR A 169 -25.65 -8.77 1.65
N ARG A 170 -26.12 -9.91 2.15
CA ARG A 170 -26.90 -10.90 1.38
C ARG A 170 -28.39 -10.81 1.66
N LEU A 171 -28.78 -10.71 2.92
CA LEU A 171 -30.18 -10.78 3.36
C LEU A 171 -30.72 -9.42 3.82
N GLY A 172 -29.87 -8.39 3.93
CA GLY A 172 -30.28 -7.05 4.35
C GLY A 172 -30.65 -6.96 5.84
N GLU A 173 -30.36 -7.99 6.63
CA GLU A 173 -30.62 -7.99 8.07
C GLU A 173 -29.83 -6.89 8.77
N GLU A 174 -30.51 -6.07 9.56
CA GLU A 174 -29.91 -5.03 10.36
C GLU A 174 -29.64 -5.55 11.78
N ALA A 175 -28.52 -5.14 12.34
CA ALA A 175 -28.15 -5.45 13.72
C ALA A 175 -27.36 -4.29 14.32
N GLU A 176 -27.38 -4.21 15.65
CA GLU A 176 -26.56 -3.27 16.41
C GLU A 176 -25.71 -4.06 17.41
N VAL A 177 -24.41 -3.70 17.50
CA VAL A 177 -23.49 -4.32 18.43
C VAL A 177 -22.96 -3.25 19.37
N ALA A 178 -23.27 -3.38 20.66
CA ALA A 178 -22.71 -2.51 21.69
C ALA A 178 -21.22 -2.86 21.92
N CYS A 179 -20.37 -1.84 21.96
CA CYS A 179 -18.94 -2.02 22.23
C CYS A 179 -18.33 -0.75 22.87
N ALA A 180 -17.29 -0.94 23.66
CA ALA A 180 -16.56 0.16 24.31
C ALA A 180 -15.50 0.79 23.38
N THR A 181 -15.10 0.09 22.34
CA THR A 181 -14.09 0.58 21.38
C THR A 181 -14.36 0.04 19.98
N VAL A 182 -13.99 0.85 18.98
CA VAL A 182 -14.00 0.48 17.56
C VAL A 182 -12.63 0.78 16.98
N ILE A 183 -12.03 -0.20 16.34
CA ILE A 183 -10.86 -0.02 15.46
C ILE A 183 -11.34 -0.14 14.03
N SER A 184 -11.44 0.98 13.33
CA SER A 184 -11.85 1.02 11.93
C SER A 184 -10.69 0.69 11.01
N ASN A 185 -10.89 -0.23 10.06
CA ASN A 185 -9.98 -0.48 8.94
C ASN A 185 -10.56 0.04 7.60
N ALA A 186 -11.67 0.78 7.62
CA ALA A 186 -12.15 1.50 6.45
C ALA A 186 -11.19 2.66 6.11
N ASN A 187 -11.30 3.27 4.92
CA ASN A 187 -10.54 4.49 4.66
C ASN A 187 -10.83 5.55 5.74
N ILE A 188 -9.82 6.29 6.19
CA ILE A 188 -9.99 7.29 7.26
C ILE A 188 -11.04 8.36 6.89
N LYS A 189 -11.11 8.76 5.63
CA LYS A 189 -12.17 9.69 5.16
C LYS A 189 -13.55 9.06 5.28
N ASP A 190 -13.71 7.77 4.93
CA ASP A 190 -14.97 7.07 5.07
C ASP A 190 -15.34 6.88 6.55
N THR A 191 -14.36 6.58 7.41
CA THR A 191 -14.56 6.47 8.86
C THR A 191 -15.12 7.77 9.45
N VAL A 192 -14.54 8.92 9.09
CA VAL A 192 -14.94 10.22 9.63
C VAL A 192 -16.19 10.79 8.94
N LEU A 193 -16.25 10.72 7.60
CA LEU A 193 -17.24 11.47 6.82
C LEU A 193 -18.50 10.67 6.46
N LYS A 194 -18.45 9.31 6.56
CA LYS A 194 -19.58 8.46 6.20
C LYS A 194 -20.03 7.56 7.35
N LEU A 195 -19.09 6.93 8.06
CA LEU A 195 -19.42 5.96 9.11
C LEU A 195 -19.70 6.62 10.46
N SER A 196 -19.42 7.90 10.62
CA SER A 196 -19.66 8.66 11.85
C SER A 196 -20.47 9.91 11.56
N ASP A 197 -21.22 10.38 12.55
CA ASP A 197 -21.95 11.66 12.43
C ASP A 197 -20.97 12.84 12.53
N ALA A 198 -21.14 13.84 11.69
CA ALA A 198 -20.31 15.05 11.70
C ALA A 198 -20.29 15.76 13.07
N SER A 199 -21.39 15.69 13.84
CA SER A 199 -21.49 16.24 15.20
C SER A 199 -20.56 15.54 16.22
N SER A 200 -19.99 14.39 15.84
CA SER A 200 -19.02 13.64 16.65
C SER A 200 -17.61 14.24 16.60
N PHE A 201 -17.36 15.23 15.76
CA PHE A 201 -16.04 15.82 15.56
C PHE A 201 -16.08 17.34 15.64
N ASP A 202 -14.93 17.94 15.91
CA ASP A 202 -14.78 19.37 15.85
C ASP A 202 -14.68 19.85 14.38
N ALA A 203 -15.09 21.09 14.11
CA ALA A 203 -15.15 21.62 12.76
C ALA A 203 -13.78 21.65 12.07
N GLU A 204 -12.71 21.94 12.81
CA GLU A 204 -11.35 21.92 12.29
C GLU A 204 -10.92 20.52 11.89
N PHE A 205 -11.16 19.52 12.74
CA PHE A 205 -10.86 18.10 12.43
C PHE A 205 -11.62 17.61 11.20
N LEU A 206 -12.90 17.97 11.08
CA LEU A 206 -13.69 17.67 9.88
C LEU A 206 -13.10 18.32 8.62
N ALA A 207 -12.63 19.55 8.72
CA ALA A 207 -11.98 20.23 7.61
C ALA A 207 -10.68 19.53 7.21
N GLN A 208 -9.86 19.14 8.18
CA GLN A 208 -8.65 18.34 7.94
C GLN A 208 -8.99 17.00 7.26
N ALA A 209 -9.96 16.25 7.79
CA ALA A 209 -10.39 14.97 7.21
C ALA A 209 -10.90 15.12 5.76
N LYS A 210 -11.64 16.19 5.45
CA LYS A 210 -12.08 16.49 4.09
C LYS A 210 -10.92 16.80 3.15
N ALA A 211 -9.91 17.51 3.61
CA ALA A 211 -8.74 17.92 2.85
C ALA A 211 -7.76 16.77 2.57
N VAL A 212 -7.83 15.66 3.33
CA VAL A 212 -6.97 14.49 3.09
C VAL A 212 -7.11 14.01 1.64
N ARG A 213 -6.00 13.93 0.93
CA ARG A 213 -5.94 13.34 -0.42
C ARG A 213 -5.92 11.82 -0.33
N VAL A 214 -6.65 11.18 -1.23
CA VAL A 214 -6.57 9.71 -1.41
C VAL A 214 -5.38 9.37 -2.29
N ASN A 215 -4.86 8.16 -2.11
CA ASN A 215 -3.79 7.66 -2.95
C ASN A 215 -4.37 7.11 -4.27
N THR A 216 -3.49 6.80 -5.23
CA THR A 216 -3.90 6.20 -6.50
C THR A 216 -4.54 4.84 -6.31
N SER A 217 -5.26 4.42 -7.32
CA SER A 217 -5.71 3.05 -7.51
C SER A 217 -4.72 2.28 -8.40
N SER A 218 -5.10 1.08 -8.80
CA SER A 218 -4.30 0.25 -9.72
C SER A 218 -5.16 -0.59 -10.63
N CYS A 219 -4.61 -0.93 -11.81
CA CYS A 219 -5.01 -2.10 -12.55
C CYS A 219 -4.02 -3.24 -12.28
N GLN A 220 -4.54 -4.46 -12.23
CA GLN A 220 -3.73 -5.66 -12.14
C GLN A 220 -4.19 -6.67 -13.19
N VAL A 221 -3.25 -7.27 -13.92
CA VAL A 221 -3.53 -8.33 -14.87
C VAL A 221 -2.92 -9.63 -14.36
N TYR A 222 -3.76 -10.63 -14.16
CA TYR A 222 -3.38 -11.95 -13.66
C TYR A 222 -3.27 -12.91 -14.84
N MET A 223 -2.10 -13.53 -15.00
CA MET A 223 -1.77 -14.46 -16.07
C MET A 223 -1.35 -15.79 -15.46
N GLY A 224 -2.20 -16.81 -15.61
CA GLY A 224 -1.86 -18.18 -15.24
C GLY A 224 -1.18 -18.90 -16.40
N ILE A 225 -0.07 -19.55 -16.14
CA ILE A 225 0.66 -20.35 -17.13
C ILE A 225 0.11 -21.77 -17.14
N ARG A 226 -0.08 -22.34 -18.34
CA ARG A 226 -0.59 -23.71 -18.55
C ARG A 226 0.28 -24.72 -17.81
N GLU A 227 -0.36 -25.73 -17.27
CA GLU A 227 0.34 -26.84 -16.62
C GLU A 227 1.30 -27.53 -17.58
N GLY A 228 2.52 -27.80 -17.12
CA GLY A 228 3.58 -28.37 -17.93
C GLY A 228 4.42 -27.36 -18.72
N GLU A 229 3.96 -26.11 -18.83
CA GLU A 229 4.74 -25.04 -19.44
C GLU A 229 5.66 -24.36 -18.42
N SER A 230 6.77 -23.82 -18.91
CA SER A 230 7.70 -23.01 -18.11
C SER A 230 7.98 -21.68 -18.80
N ILE A 231 8.46 -20.72 -18.04
CA ILE A 231 8.89 -19.40 -18.53
C ILE A 231 10.34 -19.14 -18.12
N PRO A 232 11.13 -18.43 -18.95
CA PRO A 232 12.50 -18.09 -18.64
C PRO A 232 12.59 -17.16 -17.42
N MET A 233 13.72 -17.19 -16.71
CA MET A 233 14.00 -16.30 -15.61
C MET A 233 14.30 -14.89 -16.14
N ILE A 234 13.33 -13.99 -16.03
CA ILE A 234 13.44 -12.57 -16.44
C ILE A 234 13.66 -11.64 -15.25
N GLY A 235 13.44 -12.13 -14.03
CA GLY A 235 13.44 -11.44 -12.74
C GLY A 235 12.21 -11.81 -11.92
N ASP A 236 12.31 -11.79 -10.60
CA ASP A 236 11.16 -11.99 -9.70
C ASP A 236 10.19 -10.79 -9.75
N LEU A 237 10.78 -9.60 -9.87
CA LEU A 237 10.08 -8.31 -10.07
C LEU A 237 10.74 -7.56 -11.21
N VAL A 238 9.99 -7.23 -12.24
CA VAL A 238 10.49 -6.48 -13.39
C VAL A 238 9.69 -5.18 -13.51
N PHE A 239 10.37 -4.05 -13.31
CA PHE A 239 9.81 -2.71 -13.47
C PHE A 239 10.15 -2.20 -14.87
N THR A 240 9.13 -1.83 -15.63
CA THR A 240 9.31 -1.33 -16.99
C THR A 240 8.61 0.00 -17.20
N SER A 241 9.19 0.88 -18.00
CA SER A 241 8.55 2.08 -18.51
C SER A 241 9.22 2.48 -19.84
N GLU A 242 8.45 3.00 -20.78
CA GLU A 242 8.96 3.52 -22.06
C GLU A 242 9.01 5.05 -22.08
N ALA A 243 8.60 5.71 -20.98
CA ALA A 243 8.56 7.17 -20.91
C ALA A 243 9.94 7.79 -21.11
N LYS A 244 10.00 8.77 -22.01
CA LYS A 244 11.20 9.56 -22.29
C LYS A 244 10.78 11.00 -22.68
N PRO A 245 11.18 12.02 -21.93
CA PRO A 245 11.97 12.01 -20.70
C PRO A 245 11.23 11.39 -19.50
N PHE A 246 11.95 11.10 -18.42
CA PHE A 246 11.35 10.62 -17.18
C PHE A 246 10.34 11.63 -16.61
N SER A 247 9.15 11.15 -16.27
CA SER A 247 8.11 11.92 -15.62
C SER A 247 7.39 11.05 -14.57
N SER A 248 7.38 11.50 -13.32
CA SER A 248 6.64 10.79 -12.26
C SER A 248 5.12 10.84 -12.46
N HIS A 249 4.60 11.82 -13.18
CA HIS A 249 3.18 11.91 -13.51
C HIS A 249 2.76 10.88 -14.56
N GLU A 250 3.65 10.56 -15.52
CA GLU A 250 3.39 9.51 -16.52
C GLU A 250 3.15 8.15 -15.86
N LEU A 251 3.81 7.87 -14.72
CA LEU A 251 3.65 6.60 -14.00
C LEU A 251 2.21 6.35 -13.52
N THR A 252 1.37 7.36 -13.47
CA THR A 252 -0.05 7.28 -13.07
C THR A 252 -1.02 7.69 -14.15
N ASP A 253 -0.54 7.96 -15.36
CA ASP A 253 -1.37 8.35 -16.51
C ASP A 253 -2.29 7.19 -16.94
N PHE A 254 -3.46 7.54 -17.53
CA PHE A 254 -4.42 6.55 -18.03
C PHE A 254 -3.85 5.66 -19.14
N HIS A 255 -2.90 6.18 -19.90
CA HIS A 255 -2.19 5.51 -20.97
C HIS A 255 -0.72 5.23 -20.63
N THR A 256 -0.40 5.14 -19.33
CA THR A 256 0.99 4.91 -18.91
C THR A 256 1.59 3.66 -19.54
N THR A 257 2.86 3.77 -19.92
CA THR A 257 3.68 2.64 -20.34
C THR A 257 4.32 1.91 -19.15
N SER A 258 4.20 2.48 -17.96
CA SER A 258 4.78 1.98 -16.72
C SER A 258 4.07 0.71 -16.24
N ARG A 259 4.85 -0.36 -16.03
CA ARG A 259 4.34 -1.67 -15.57
C ARG A 259 5.32 -2.37 -14.65
N THR A 260 4.77 -3.03 -13.62
CA THR A 260 5.52 -3.97 -12.81
C THR A 260 5.04 -5.37 -13.13
N TYR A 261 5.94 -6.26 -13.52
CA TYR A 261 5.67 -7.69 -13.65
C TYR A 261 6.20 -8.42 -12.42
N SER A 262 5.31 -8.96 -11.61
CA SER A 262 5.64 -9.91 -10.54
C SER A 262 5.56 -11.31 -11.12
N VAL A 263 6.70 -11.96 -11.26
CA VAL A 263 6.78 -13.30 -11.87
C VAL A 263 6.87 -14.35 -10.77
N TYR A 264 5.98 -15.33 -10.85
CA TYR A 264 5.86 -16.40 -9.87
C TYR A 264 6.55 -17.63 -10.43
N TYR A 265 7.80 -17.83 -10.03
CA TYR A 265 8.56 -19.06 -10.30
C TYR A 265 8.38 -20.03 -9.14
N PRO A 266 8.21 -21.34 -9.40
CA PRO A 266 8.09 -22.33 -8.33
C PRO A 266 9.28 -22.34 -7.36
N ASP A 267 10.48 -22.05 -7.85
CA ASP A 267 11.71 -22.07 -7.05
C ASP A 267 11.89 -20.85 -6.15
N THR A 268 11.50 -19.66 -6.62
CA THR A 268 11.64 -18.41 -5.85
C THR A 268 10.38 -18.06 -5.05
N ARG A 269 9.23 -18.58 -5.48
CA ARG A 269 7.94 -18.39 -4.82
C ARG A 269 7.24 -19.74 -4.60
N PRO A 270 7.76 -20.58 -3.69
CA PRO A 270 7.27 -21.94 -3.52
C PRO A 270 5.80 -21.96 -3.08
N HIS A 271 5.00 -22.76 -3.78
CA HIS A 271 3.61 -23.01 -3.47
C HIS A 271 3.42 -24.42 -2.94
N THR A 272 2.53 -24.58 -1.95
CA THR A 272 2.38 -25.87 -1.25
C THR A 272 1.62 -26.94 -2.02
N LYS A 273 0.81 -26.56 -3.03
CA LYS A 273 -0.10 -27.51 -3.69
C LYS A 273 0.36 -27.95 -5.08
N THR A 274 0.74 -27.03 -5.93
CA THR A 274 1.16 -27.35 -7.31
C THR A 274 2.14 -26.30 -7.78
N PRO A 275 3.36 -26.67 -8.17
CA PRO A 275 4.30 -25.72 -8.74
C PRO A 275 3.74 -25.24 -10.09
N ARG A 276 3.34 -23.99 -10.16
CA ARG A 276 2.85 -23.35 -11.38
C ARG A 276 3.51 -21.98 -11.53
N TYR A 277 3.78 -21.65 -12.77
CA TYR A 277 4.20 -20.31 -13.11
C TYR A 277 2.98 -19.38 -13.22
N GLY A 278 3.19 -18.13 -12.92
CA GLY A 278 2.19 -17.07 -13.09
C GLY A 278 2.87 -15.73 -13.21
N VAL A 279 2.16 -14.76 -13.78
CA VAL A 279 2.60 -13.37 -13.85
C VAL A 279 1.47 -12.47 -13.41
N VAL A 280 1.78 -11.54 -12.53
CA VAL A 280 0.85 -10.46 -12.17
C VAL A 280 1.46 -9.15 -12.62
N THR A 281 0.78 -8.48 -13.54
CA THR A 281 1.17 -7.12 -13.93
C THR A 281 0.43 -6.12 -13.04
N SER A 282 1.14 -5.13 -12.51
CA SER A 282 0.55 -4.02 -11.77
C SER A 282 0.83 -2.70 -12.48
N ILE A 283 -0.17 -1.84 -12.53
CA ILE A 283 -0.17 -0.54 -13.22
C ILE A 283 -0.88 0.44 -12.31
N ASN A 284 -0.23 1.56 -11.94
CA ASN A 284 -0.91 2.61 -11.19
C ASN A 284 -1.93 3.32 -12.10
N GLN A 285 -3.11 3.56 -11.56
CA GLN A 285 -4.20 4.21 -12.29
C GLN A 285 -4.98 5.13 -11.35
N ARG A 286 -5.55 6.19 -11.89
CA ARG A 286 -6.40 7.10 -11.15
C ARG A 286 -7.85 6.64 -11.20
N TRP A 287 -8.57 6.79 -10.11
CA TRP A 287 -10.00 6.47 -10.01
C TRP A 287 -10.83 7.26 -11.04
N GLU A 288 -10.52 8.53 -11.20
CA GLU A 288 -11.26 9.46 -12.04
C GLU A 288 -11.30 9.03 -13.51
N ASP A 289 -10.24 8.37 -13.98
CA ASP A 289 -10.15 7.86 -15.36
C ASP A 289 -11.08 6.65 -15.61
N TRP A 290 -11.57 6.01 -14.55
CA TRP A 290 -12.38 4.77 -14.61
C TRP A 290 -13.81 4.93 -14.10
N ALA A 291 -14.07 5.89 -13.20
CA ALA A 291 -15.29 5.99 -12.43
C ALA A 291 -16.54 6.09 -13.31
N ASP A 292 -16.52 7.00 -14.26
CA ASP A 292 -17.69 7.40 -15.05
C ASP A 292 -17.71 6.81 -16.47
N LEU A 293 -16.82 5.85 -16.78
CA LEU A 293 -16.83 5.17 -18.07
C LEU A 293 -18.17 4.43 -18.27
N SER A 294 -18.71 4.49 -19.50
CA SER A 294 -19.79 3.58 -19.88
C SER A 294 -19.33 2.12 -19.76
N GLU A 295 -20.24 1.17 -19.67
CA GLU A 295 -19.85 -0.24 -19.60
C GLU A 295 -19.06 -0.69 -20.85
N ALA A 296 -19.41 -0.18 -22.03
CA ALA A 296 -18.69 -0.49 -23.26
C ALA A 296 -17.26 0.07 -23.25
N ASP A 297 -17.09 1.33 -22.83
CA ASP A 297 -15.77 1.96 -22.70
C ASP A 297 -14.92 1.28 -21.60
N TYR A 298 -15.58 0.94 -20.48
CA TYR A 298 -14.92 0.21 -19.41
C TYR A 298 -14.33 -1.13 -19.89
N GLN A 299 -15.11 -1.92 -20.63
CA GLN A 299 -14.63 -3.19 -21.18
C GLN A 299 -13.53 -2.96 -22.23
N THR A 300 -13.65 -1.95 -23.06
CA THR A 300 -12.62 -1.56 -24.03
C THR A 300 -11.29 -1.22 -23.35
N HIS A 301 -11.33 -0.38 -22.32
CA HIS A 301 -10.12 0.00 -21.59
C HIS A 301 -9.55 -1.14 -20.74
N LYS A 302 -10.40 -1.98 -20.16
CA LYS A 302 -9.97 -3.19 -19.44
C LYS A 302 -9.22 -4.15 -20.38
N ASN A 303 -9.77 -4.40 -21.58
CA ASN A 303 -9.12 -5.24 -22.59
C ASN A 303 -7.81 -4.62 -23.09
N ARG A 304 -7.76 -3.30 -23.26
CA ARG A 304 -6.52 -2.60 -23.59
C ARG A 304 -5.43 -2.85 -22.56
N VAL A 305 -5.72 -2.69 -21.28
CA VAL A 305 -4.75 -2.94 -20.21
C VAL A 305 -4.21 -4.37 -20.23
N ILE A 306 -5.07 -5.34 -20.50
CA ILE A 306 -4.68 -6.75 -20.67
C ILE A 306 -3.72 -6.88 -21.86
N GLU A 307 -4.12 -6.36 -23.02
CA GLU A 307 -3.37 -6.48 -24.26
C GLU A 307 -1.99 -5.82 -24.17
N GLU A 308 -1.93 -4.60 -23.67
CA GLU A 308 -0.67 -3.87 -23.48
C GLU A 308 0.26 -4.58 -22.48
N SER A 309 -0.30 -5.25 -21.46
CA SER A 309 0.48 -6.04 -20.51
C SER A 309 1.09 -7.29 -21.16
N LEU A 310 0.34 -7.95 -22.04
CA LEU A 310 0.84 -9.08 -22.81
C LEU A 310 1.93 -8.63 -23.79
N VAL A 311 1.69 -7.57 -24.57
CA VAL A 311 2.68 -7.01 -25.52
C VAL A 311 3.97 -6.61 -24.81
N GLY A 312 3.86 -5.99 -23.63
CA GLY A 312 5.05 -5.67 -22.82
C GLY A 312 5.81 -6.92 -22.36
N LEU A 313 5.10 -7.98 -21.98
CA LEU A 313 5.70 -9.23 -21.54
C LEU A 313 6.30 -10.05 -22.68
N GLU A 314 5.74 -9.97 -23.90
CA GLU A 314 6.27 -10.64 -25.10
C GLU A 314 7.70 -10.17 -25.45
N LYS A 315 8.10 -8.96 -25.04
CA LYS A 315 9.49 -8.47 -25.21
C LYS A 315 10.51 -9.34 -24.45
N PHE A 316 10.09 -10.02 -23.40
CA PHE A 316 10.91 -10.87 -22.55
C PHE A 316 10.61 -12.36 -22.78
N ILE A 317 9.38 -12.71 -23.10
CA ILE A 317 8.88 -14.07 -23.27
C ILE A 317 8.04 -14.10 -24.57
N PRO A 318 8.67 -14.26 -25.74
CA PRO A 318 7.99 -14.11 -27.04
C PRO A 318 6.79 -15.04 -27.25
N ASP A 319 6.77 -16.20 -26.61
CA ASP A 319 5.73 -17.21 -26.71
C ASP A 319 4.71 -17.18 -25.56
N ILE A 320 4.69 -16.10 -24.75
CA ILE A 320 3.87 -16.04 -23.53
C ILE A 320 2.37 -16.23 -23.82
N ARG A 321 1.85 -15.69 -24.93
CA ARG A 321 0.43 -15.86 -25.28
C ARG A 321 0.02 -17.31 -25.48
N GLN A 322 0.93 -18.13 -26.00
CA GLN A 322 0.68 -19.56 -26.20
C GLN A 322 0.68 -20.33 -24.89
N LYS A 323 1.41 -19.83 -23.89
CA LYS A 323 1.56 -20.44 -22.55
C LYS A 323 0.48 -20.04 -21.56
N VAL A 324 -0.12 -18.87 -21.72
CA VAL A 324 -1.19 -18.37 -20.85
C VAL A 324 -2.48 -19.17 -21.09
N ASN A 325 -3.09 -19.68 -20.01
CA ASN A 325 -4.39 -20.34 -20.04
C ASN A 325 -5.43 -19.69 -19.12
N HIS A 326 -5.03 -18.75 -18.29
CA HIS A 326 -5.92 -17.92 -17.49
C HIS A 326 -5.51 -16.46 -17.60
N LEU A 327 -6.47 -15.58 -17.86
CA LEU A 327 -6.23 -14.17 -18.07
C LEU A 327 -7.39 -13.36 -17.51
N GLU A 328 -7.11 -12.53 -16.52
CA GLU A 328 -8.10 -11.68 -15.85
C GLU A 328 -7.49 -10.36 -15.47
N ALA A 329 -8.30 -9.29 -15.42
CA ALA A 329 -7.86 -7.98 -14.93
C ALA A 329 -8.77 -7.44 -13.84
N ALA A 330 -8.18 -6.90 -12.79
CA ALA A 330 -8.79 -6.01 -11.83
C ALA A 330 -8.49 -4.55 -12.21
N THR A 331 -9.41 -3.65 -11.90
CA THR A 331 -9.36 -2.23 -12.23
C THR A 331 -9.70 -1.40 -10.99
N PRO A 332 -9.59 -0.06 -11.02
CA PRO A 332 -10.06 0.79 -9.93
C PRO A 332 -11.52 0.51 -9.52
N ARG A 333 -12.42 0.21 -10.47
CA ARG A 333 -13.81 -0.21 -10.15
C ARG A 333 -13.84 -1.53 -9.39
N THR A 334 -12.96 -2.47 -9.70
CA THR A 334 -12.85 -3.75 -8.99
C THR A 334 -12.42 -3.50 -7.53
N VAL A 335 -11.39 -2.67 -7.33
CA VAL A 335 -10.94 -2.29 -5.98
C VAL A 335 -12.07 -1.62 -5.20
N ASN A 336 -12.72 -0.60 -5.78
CA ASN A 336 -13.84 0.09 -5.13
C ASN A 336 -14.97 -0.88 -4.76
N ARG A 337 -15.33 -1.80 -5.64
CA ARG A 337 -16.39 -2.78 -5.41
C ARG A 337 -16.12 -3.69 -4.21
N TYR A 338 -14.90 -4.20 -4.08
CA TYR A 338 -14.57 -5.22 -3.06
C TYR A 338 -14.05 -4.61 -1.77
N VAL A 339 -13.25 -3.56 -1.84
CA VAL A 339 -12.64 -2.90 -0.68
C VAL A 339 -13.49 -1.73 -0.16
N ARG A 340 -14.35 -1.16 -1.02
CA ARG A 340 -15.23 -0.01 -0.75
C ARG A 340 -14.50 1.27 -0.33
N HIS A 341 -13.20 1.35 -0.55
CA HIS A 341 -12.44 2.56 -0.30
C HIS A 341 -12.88 3.68 -1.24
N ILE A 342 -13.00 4.89 -0.69
CA ILE A 342 -13.25 6.10 -1.48
C ILE A 342 -12.21 6.24 -2.60
N GLY A 343 -12.66 6.58 -3.80
CA GLY A 343 -11.78 6.70 -4.97
C GLY A 343 -11.11 5.40 -5.40
N GLY A 344 -11.64 4.22 -5.03
CA GLY A 344 -11.05 2.93 -5.41
C GLY A 344 -9.56 2.77 -5.06
N THR A 345 -9.07 3.55 -4.08
CA THR A 345 -7.64 3.57 -3.73
C THR A 345 -7.14 2.21 -3.25
N SER A 346 -5.96 1.82 -3.72
CA SER A 346 -5.29 0.58 -3.30
C SER A 346 -4.43 0.78 -2.03
N PHE A 347 -4.00 2.03 -1.76
CA PHE A 347 -3.05 2.36 -0.70
C PHE A 347 -3.57 3.42 0.29
N GLY A 348 -4.90 3.54 0.42
CA GLY A 348 -5.54 4.42 1.38
C GLY A 348 -5.33 5.90 1.06
N THR A 349 -4.65 6.65 1.91
CA THR A 349 -4.48 8.10 1.76
C THR A 349 -3.03 8.52 1.59
N LYS A 350 -2.81 9.74 1.12
CA LYS A 350 -1.52 10.43 1.20
C LYS A 350 -1.14 10.69 2.66
N PHE A 351 0.07 11.21 2.87
CA PHE A 351 0.71 11.31 4.19
C PHE A 351 -0.13 12.06 5.24
N GLU A 352 -0.83 13.11 4.84
CA GLU A 352 -1.67 13.91 5.74
C GLU A 352 -2.79 13.12 6.41
N GLY A 353 -3.21 12.00 5.83
CA GLY A 353 -4.20 11.10 6.44
C GLY A 353 -3.72 10.45 7.73
N LEU A 354 -2.41 10.31 7.94
CA LEU A 354 -1.85 9.73 9.16
C LEU A 354 -2.17 10.61 10.37
N LYS A 355 -2.02 11.93 10.25
CA LYS A 355 -2.35 12.87 11.33
C LYS A 355 -3.83 12.75 11.73
N VAL A 356 -4.74 12.72 10.76
CA VAL A 356 -6.18 12.54 11.03
C VAL A 356 -6.46 11.20 11.69
N SER A 357 -5.82 10.14 11.21
CA SER A 357 -5.97 8.79 11.78
C SER A 357 -5.51 8.72 13.24
N MET A 358 -4.37 9.30 13.56
CA MET A 358 -3.80 9.31 14.91
C MET A 358 -4.60 10.19 15.88
N GLY A 359 -5.15 11.31 15.41
CA GLY A 359 -5.96 12.23 16.20
C GLY A 359 -7.40 11.78 16.43
N LEU A 360 -7.83 10.67 15.84
CA LEU A 360 -9.22 10.21 15.93
C LEU A 360 -9.69 9.92 17.38
N PRO A 361 -8.92 9.26 18.26
CA PRO A 361 -9.34 9.01 19.64
C PRO A 361 -9.40 10.25 20.52
N GLU A 362 -8.75 11.35 20.12
CA GLU A 362 -8.85 12.65 20.80
C GLU A 362 -10.20 13.33 20.53
N GLN A 363 -10.81 13.04 19.39
CA GLN A 363 -12.12 13.53 19.00
C GLN A 363 -13.25 12.68 19.58
N VAL A 364 -13.09 11.36 19.56
CA VAL A 364 -14.07 10.39 20.03
C VAL A 364 -13.35 9.29 20.81
N ALA A 365 -13.52 9.29 22.11
CA ALA A 365 -12.92 8.29 23.00
C ALA A 365 -13.37 6.86 22.60
N GLY A 366 -12.42 5.96 22.45
CA GLY A 366 -12.67 4.58 22.03
C GLY A 366 -12.78 4.38 20.51
N LEU A 367 -12.67 5.45 19.69
CA LEU A 367 -12.63 5.31 18.24
C LEU A 367 -11.19 5.41 17.73
N TYR A 368 -10.75 4.35 17.09
CA TYR A 368 -9.40 4.22 16.52
C TYR A 368 -9.48 3.89 15.02
N HIS A 369 -8.38 4.14 14.32
CA HIS A 369 -8.22 3.75 12.93
C HIS A 369 -6.90 3.01 12.73
N ALA A 370 -6.95 1.86 12.04
CA ALA A 370 -5.80 1.02 11.71
C ALA A 370 -5.78 0.65 10.21
N GLY A 371 -6.45 1.44 9.38
CA GLY A 371 -6.44 1.26 7.93
C GLY A 371 -5.18 1.81 7.28
N SER A 372 -5.08 1.61 5.96
CA SER A 372 -3.97 2.11 5.16
C SER A 372 -3.98 3.63 5.10
N VAL A 373 -2.98 4.28 5.69
CA VAL A 373 -2.83 5.74 5.73
C VAL A 373 -1.39 6.15 5.52
N GLY A 374 -1.21 7.21 4.74
CA GLY A 374 0.14 7.60 4.36
C GLY A 374 0.87 6.34 3.91
N ILE A 375 1.86 6.47 3.12
CA ILE A 375 2.46 5.26 2.56
C ILE A 375 3.18 4.40 3.58
N ILE A 376 3.71 5.02 4.64
CA ILE A 376 4.45 4.33 5.71
C ILE A 376 3.59 3.31 6.46
N MET A 377 2.29 3.56 6.57
CA MET A 377 1.32 2.65 7.20
C MET A 377 0.50 1.91 6.14
N SER A 378 1.10 1.60 4.99
CA SER A 378 0.46 0.87 3.89
C SER A 378 1.25 -0.39 3.53
N GLY A 379 0.63 -1.26 2.72
CA GLY A 379 1.17 -2.58 2.43
C GLY A 379 1.17 -3.48 3.67
N TRP A 380 1.67 -4.71 3.54
CA TRP A 380 1.64 -5.68 4.64
C TRP A 380 2.41 -5.21 5.87
N LEU A 381 3.66 -4.76 5.68
CA LEU A 381 4.51 -4.33 6.79
C LEU A 381 3.92 -3.11 7.51
N GLY A 382 3.55 -2.08 6.75
CA GLY A 382 3.03 -0.83 7.33
C GLY A 382 1.71 -1.03 8.06
N THR A 383 0.76 -1.76 7.47
CA THR A 383 -0.55 -2.00 8.10
C THR A 383 -0.47 -2.90 9.33
N ILE A 384 0.39 -3.91 9.34
CA ILE A 384 0.60 -4.75 10.52
C ILE A 384 1.23 -3.94 11.66
N ASN A 385 2.29 -3.17 11.37
CA ASN A 385 2.92 -2.31 12.38
C ASN A 385 1.93 -1.28 12.93
N TYR A 386 1.13 -0.66 12.08
CA TYR A 386 0.13 0.29 12.53
C TYR A 386 -0.97 -0.37 13.36
N GLY A 387 -1.37 -1.58 12.99
CA GLY A 387 -2.29 -2.40 13.78
C GLY A 387 -1.75 -2.67 15.19
N VAL A 388 -0.45 -2.96 15.35
CA VAL A 388 0.19 -3.15 16.67
C VAL A 388 0.16 -1.86 17.48
N ILE A 389 0.52 -0.72 16.88
CA ILE A 389 0.48 0.57 17.57
C ILE A 389 -0.95 0.90 18.05
N VAL A 390 -1.93 0.74 17.16
CA VAL A 390 -3.33 1.05 17.47
C VAL A 390 -3.91 0.11 18.49
N SER A 391 -3.60 -1.20 18.42
CA SER A 391 -4.09 -2.17 19.40
C SER A 391 -3.55 -1.90 20.81
N ALA A 392 -2.28 -1.47 20.93
CA ALA A 392 -1.71 -1.06 22.21
C ALA A 392 -2.45 0.16 22.82
N LYS A 393 -2.77 1.15 21.99
CA LYS A 393 -3.56 2.33 22.43
C LYS A 393 -4.99 1.93 22.85
N ALA A 394 -5.64 1.05 22.08
CA ALA A 394 -6.97 0.56 22.40
C ALA A 394 -6.98 -0.29 23.68
N ASP A 395 -5.97 -1.15 23.90
CA ASP A 395 -5.82 -1.91 25.14
C ASP A 395 -5.64 -1.01 26.36
N SER A 396 -4.79 0.02 26.27
CA SER A 396 -4.63 1.01 27.33
C SER A 396 -5.94 1.73 27.67
N TYR A 397 -6.70 2.13 26.65
CA TYR A 397 -8.01 2.73 26.85
C TYR A 397 -9.01 1.79 27.52
N LEU A 398 -9.03 0.52 27.15
CA LEU A 398 -9.95 -0.47 27.74
C LEU A 398 -9.62 -0.77 29.22
N ARG A 399 -8.34 -0.65 29.61
CA ARG A 399 -7.90 -0.83 31.02
C ARG A 399 -8.24 0.38 31.88
N ASP A 400 -8.20 1.57 31.33
CA ASP A 400 -8.56 2.83 32.01
C ASP A 400 -9.31 3.79 31.06
N PRO A 401 -10.63 3.59 30.88
CA PRO A 401 -11.42 4.42 29.98
C PRO A 401 -11.55 5.90 30.42
N LEU A 402 -11.13 6.23 31.63
CA LEU A 402 -11.16 7.60 32.17
C LEU A 402 -9.81 8.30 32.01
N ALA A 403 -8.73 7.57 31.76
CA ALA A 403 -7.45 8.19 31.42
C ALA A 403 -7.57 9.02 30.14
N LYS A 404 -6.91 10.18 30.10
CA LYS A 404 -6.77 10.91 28.84
C LYS A 404 -5.99 10.06 27.84
N PRO A 405 -6.29 10.10 26.55
CA PRO A 405 -5.44 9.48 25.53
C PRO A 405 -3.99 9.94 25.73
N LEU A 406 -3.06 8.99 25.71
CA LEU A 406 -1.62 9.32 25.79
C LEU A 406 -1.26 10.23 24.63
N GLY A 407 -0.75 11.43 24.92
CA GLY A 407 -0.25 12.37 23.94
C GLY A 407 0.95 11.79 23.16
N GLU A 408 1.21 12.30 21.97
CA GLU A 408 2.28 11.81 21.07
C GLU A 408 3.67 11.71 21.72
N ALA A 409 3.96 12.50 22.75
CA ALA A 409 5.26 12.54 23.44
C ALA A 409 5.57 11.28 24.28
N GLU A 410 4.56 10.51 24.72
CA GLU A 410 4.74 9.35 25.58
C GLU A 410 4.79 8.02 24.81
N ALA A 411 4.36 8.02 23.55
CA ALA A 411 4.40 6.83 22.69
C ALA A 411 5.81 6.50 22.18
N SER A 412 6.75 7.42 22.25
CA SER A 412 8.13 7.26 21.75
C SER A 412 9.10 6.61 22.75
N ALA A 413 8.69 6.40 24.00
CA ALA A 413 9.56 5.86 25.05
C ALA A 413 9.50 4.32 25.21
N GLY A 414 8.71 3.63 24.39
CA GLY A 414 8.43 2.20 24.56
C GLY A 414 8.64 1.32 23.32
N VAL A 415 9.41 1.75 22.29
CA VAL A 415 9.71 0.91 21.10
C VAL A 415 11.21 0.81 20.90
#